data_8fb95fdd687a76e08671a64f1c2a2dbb
#
_entry.id   8fb95fdd687a76e08671a64f1c2a2dbb
#
_cell.length_a   1.000
_cell.length_b   1.000
_cell.length_c   1.000
_cell.angle_alpha   90.00
_cell.angle_beta   90.00
_cell.angle_gamma   90.00
#
_symmetry.space_group_name_H-M   'P 1'
#
loop_
_entity.id
_entity.type
_entity.pdbx_description
1 polymer ?
#
loop_
_entity_poly.entity_id
_entity_poly.type
_entity_poly.pdbx_seq_one_letter_code
_entity_poly.pdbx_strand_id
1 'polypeptide(L)'
;MSYLRNNKLLLLIIGVLLVANIWLLWAHVWNKPNKVNARKAIEPPSEILKRKVGFNDQQATMYDTLRTQHYSTIGPMFEDLKSARDSLFKLMHQPLVDDSLIANQSEIVYEKQKAIDLKMHRYFRSLRELCTEEQKPKMDSFLTNLGKRMANGRRWGGSEKKDKKPQ
;
A
#
# COMPACT_ATOMS: atom_id res chain seq x y z
N MET A 1 54.04 37.87 -25.62
CA MET A 1 53.94 37.13 -24.33
C MET A 1 52.62 37.35 -23.56
N SER A 2 51.53 37.69 -24.23
CA SER A 2 50.21 37.96 -23.56
C SER A 2 49.29 36.70 -23.50
N TYR A 3 49.49 35.70 -24.33
CA TYR A 3 48.64 34.51 -24.37
C TYR A 3 48.70 33.63 -23.12
N LEU A 4 49.85 33.54 -22.46
CA LEU A 4 50.00 32.71 -21.23
C LEU A 4 49.39 33.35 -20.00
N ARG A 5 49.17 34.66 -19.98
CA ARG A 5 48.56 35.39 -18.87
C ARG A 5 47.03 35.25 -18.91
N ASN A 6 46.44 35.24 -20.12
CA ASN A 6 45.00 35.05 -20.30
C ASN A 6 44.57 33.61 -19.98
N ASN A 7 45.41 32.60 -20.29
CA ASN A 7 45.08 31.20 -19.96
C ASN A 7 45.12 30.96 -18.44
N LYS A 8 46.00 31.58 -17.68
CA LYS A 8 46.00 31.48 -16.21
C LYS A 8 44.76 32.12 -15.60
N LEU A 9 44.31 33.26 -16.13
CA LEU A 9 43.08 33.90 -15.70
C LEU A 9 41.83 33.06 -16.05
N LEU A 10 41.83 32.49 -17.24
CA LEU A 10 40.76 31.60 -17.71
C LEU A 10 40.66 30.32 -16.83
N LEU A 11 41.78 29.70 -16.51
CA LEU A 11 41.84 28.53 -15.63
C LEU A 11 41.39 28.85 -14.21
N LEU A 12 41.72 30.06 -13.71
CA LEU A 12 41.27 30.50 -12.40
C LEU A 12 39.74 30.75 -12.36
N ILE A 13 39.16 31.32 -13.40
CA ILE A 13 37.71 31.50 -13.54
C ILE A 13 37.00 30.15 -13.62
N ILE A 14 37.51 29.20 -14.41
CA ILE A 14 36.95 27.84 -14.51
C ILE A 14 37.03 27.16 -13.14
N GLY A 15 38.14 27.25 -12.42
CA GLY A 15 38.30 26.70 -11.08
C GLY A 15 37.27 27.26 -10.09
N VAL A 16 37.05 28.57 -10.07
CA VAL A 16 36.07 29.22 -9.22
C VAL A 16 34.64 28.78 -9.57
N LEU A 17 34.32 28.68 -10.86
CA LEU A 17 33.00 28.19 -11.31
C LEU A 17 32.76 26.72 -10.93
N LEU A 18 33.77 25.86 -11.02
CA LEU A 18 33.66 24.47 -10.59
C LEU A 18 33.45 24.37 -9.09
N VAL A 19 34.20 25.12 -8.28
CA VAL A 19 33.99 25.12 -6.82
C VAL A 19 32.62 25.66 -6.44
N ALA A 20 32.17 26.74 -7.10
CA ALA A 20 30.82 27.28 -6.88
C ALA A 20 29.71 26.26 -7.26
N ASN A 21 29.86 25.54 -8.37
CA ASN A 21 28.91 24.49 -8.78
C ASN A 21 28.91 23.31 -7.81
N ILE A 22 30.08 22.86 -7.36
CA ILE A 22 30.19 21.80 -6.35
C ILE A 22 29.54 22.22 -5.05
N TRP A 23 29.78 23.47 -4.61
CA TRP A 23 29.17 24.04 -3.39
C TRP A 23 27.65 24.14 -3.52
N LEU A 24 27.13 24.62 -4.66
CA LEU A 24 25.69 24.67 -4.95
C LEU A 24 25.06 23.26 -4.98
N LEU A 25 25.70 22.27 -5.59
CA LEU A 25 25.25 20.87 -5.58
C LEU A 25 25.25 20.31 -4.16
N TRP A 26 26.30 20.57 -3.38
CA TRP A 26 26.41 20.13 -2.01
C TRP A 26 25.34 20.80 -1.12
N ALA A 27 25.15 22.12 -1.23
CA ALA A 27 24.10 22.85 -0.55
C ALA A 27 22.70 22.39 -0.98
N HIS A 28 22.48 22.06 -2.26
CA HIS A 28 21.20 21.56 -2.75
C HIS A 28 20.92 20.13 -2.27
N VAL A 29 21.95 19.30 -2.14
CA VAL A 29 21.80 17.90 -1.65
C VAL A 29 21.63 17.88 -0.14
N TRP A 30 22.34 18.71 0.61
CA TRP A 30 22.25 18.75 2.08
C TRP A 30 21.17 19.68 2.61
N ASN A 31 20.82 20.74 1.88
CA ASN A 31 19.69 21.61 2.19
C ASN A 31 18.38 21.17 1.52
N LYS A 32 18.28 19.94 0.99
CA LYS A 32 16.94 19.35 0.86
C LYS A 32 16.42 19.32 2.29
N PRO A 33 15.45 20.21 2.66
CA PRO A 33 14.70 19.94 3.86
C PRO A 33 14.26 18.49 3.65
N ASN A 34 14.62 17.60 4.57
CA ASN A 34 13.87 16.38 4.71
C ASN A 34 12.44 16.88 4.79
N LYS A 35 11.75 16.95 3.65
CA LYS A 35 10.33 16.71 3.61
C LYS A 35 10.24 15.26 4.08
N VAL A 36 10.45 15.06 5.39
CA VAL A 36 9.64 14.14 6.13
C VAL A 36 8.29 14.57 5.62
N ASN A 37 7.82 13.87 4.56
CA ASN A 37 6.42 13.90 4.22
C ASN A 37 5.81 13.77 5.60
N ALA A 38 5.23 14.83 6.13
CA ALA A 38 4.25 14.74 7.17
C ALA A 38 3.26 13.78 6.49
N ARG A 39 3.48 12.48 6.72
CA ARG A 39 2.52 11.45 6.35
C ARG A 39 1.30 12.02 7.01
N LYS A 40 0.40 12.57 6.19
CA LYS A 40 -0.92 12.97 6.67
C LYS A 40 -1.25 11.87 7.65
N ALA A 41 -1.28 12.20 8.94
CA ALA A 41 -1.45 11.20 9.98
C ALA A 41 -2.58 10.36 9.48
N ILE A 42 -2.30 9.09 9.15
CA ILE A 42 -3.30 8.22 8.51
C ILE A 42 -4.40 8.16 9.54
N GLU A 43 -5.51 8.84 9.22
CA GLU A 43 -6.66 8.90 10.11
C GLU A 43 -6.99 7.47 10.57
N PRO A 44 -7.07 7.20 11.87
CA PRO A 44 -7.39 5.87 12.36
C PRO A 44 -8.67 5.37 11.68
N PRO A 45 -8.75 4.12 11.26
CA PRO A 45 -9.94 3.59 10.59
C PRO A 45 -11.23 3.73 11.43
N SER A 46 -11.13 3.68 12.76
CA SER A 46 -12.24 3.95 13.68
C SER A 46 -12.77 5.39 13.55
N GLU A 47 -11.90 6.39 13.40
CA GLU A 47 -12.31 7.78 13.18
C GLU A 47 -12.98 7.96 11.81
N ILE A 48 -12.54 7.21 10.80
CA ILE A 48 -13.23 7.20 9.50
C ILE A 48 -14.66 6.68 9.65
N LEU A 49 -14.87 5.64 10.46
CA LEU A 49 -16.20 5.09 10.70
C LEU A 49 -17.08 6.03 11.53
N LYS A 50 -16.53 6.71 12.53
CA LYS A 50 -17.26 7.76 13.25
C LYS A 50 -17.78 8.82 12.29
N ARG A 51 -16.93 9.30 11.40
CA ARG A 51 -17.29 10.37 10.45
C ARG A 51 -18.22 9.91 9.32
N LYS A 52 -18.02 8.70 8.77
CA LYS A 52 -18.76 8.23 7.58
C LYS A 52 -20.03 7.46 7.91
N VAL A 53 -20.02 6.72 8.99
CA VAL A 53 -21.12 5.83 9.39
C VAL A 53 -21.90 6.42 10.57
N GLY A 54 -21.22 7.22 11.38
CA GLY A 54 -21.79 7.80 12.61
C GLY A 54 -21.58 6.88 13.82
N PHE A 55 -20.47 6.17 13.89
CA PHE A 55 -20.12 5.37 15.06
C PHE A 55 -19.93 6.26 16.29
N ASN A 56 -20.43 5.81 17.43
CA ASN A 56 -20.08 6.36 18.73
C ASN A 56 -18.75 5.76 19.24
N ASP A 57 -18.27 6.25 20.38
CA ASP A 57 -16.96 5.82 20.94
C ASP A 57 -16.95 4.33 21.32
N GLN A 58 -18.08 3.82 21.83
CA GLN A 58 -18.19 2.39 22.17
C GLN A 58 -18.11 1.51 20.92
N GLN A 59 -18.84 1.87 19.85
CA GLN A 59 -18.77 1.16 18.57
C GLN A 59 -17.37 1.23 17.95
N ALA A 60 -16.69 2.37 18.06
CA ALA A 60 -15.32 2.54 17.60
C ALA A 60 -14.34 1.61 18.34
N THR A 61 -14.48 1.48 19.65
CA THR A 61 -13.67 0.55 20.47
C THR A 61 -13.93 -0.91 20.09
N MET A 62 -15.20 -1.28 19.91
CA MET A 62 -15.57 -2.62 19.47
C MET A 62 -15.03 -2.94 18.07
N TYR A 63 -15.08 -1.95 17.16
CA TYR A 63 -14.46 -2.07 15.83
C TYR A 63 -12.96 -2.32 15.92
N ASP A 64 -12.23 -1.55 16.74
CA ASP A 64 -10.76 -1.71 16.85
C ASP A 64 -10.39 -3.10 17.40
N THR A 65 -11.20 -3.65 18.32
CA THR A 65 -11.06 -5.01 18.83
C THR A 65 -11.28 -6.05 17.71
N LEU A 66 -12.41 -5.96 17.00
CA LEU A 66 -12.72 -6.85 15.87
C LEU A 66 -11.67 -6.77 14.77
N ARG A 67 -11.21 -5.57 14.48
CA ARG A 67 -10.16 -5.32 13.51
C ARG A 67 -8.86 -6.02 13.89
N THR A 68 -8.41 -5.87 15.13
CA THR A 68 -7.19 -6.52 15.64
C THR A 68 -7.28 -8.04 15.54
N GLN A 69 -8.39 -8.63 15.98
CA GLN A 69 -8.64 -10.07 15.87
C GLN A 69 -8.68 -10.55 14.41
N HIS A 70 -9.30 -9.76 13.54
CA HIS A 70 -9.36 -10.10 12.11
C HIS A 70 -7.96 -10.12 11.49
N TYR A 71 -7.15 -9.08 11.71
CA TYR A 71 -5.82 -8.98 11.12
C TYR A 71 -4.84 -10.02 11.65
N SER A 72 -4.92 -10.38 12.94
CA SER A 72 -4.09 -11.46 13.50
C SER A 72 -4.38 -12.83 12.87
N THR A 73 -5.61 -13.05 12.40
CA THR A 73 -6.00 -14.31 11.77
C THR A 73 -5.77 -14.30 10.27
N ILE A 74 -6.15 -13.20 9.58
CA ILE A 74 -6.14 -13.16 8.13
C ILE A 74 -4.73 -13.00 7.55
N GLY A 75 -3.82 -12.37 8.30
CA GLY A 75 -2.43 -12.17 7.88
C GLY A 75 -1.74 -13.49 7.52
N PRO A 76 -1.67 -14.47 8.42
CA PRO A 76 -1.12 -15.80 8.14
C PRO A 76 -1.80 -16.49 6.94
N MET A 77 -3.12 -16.35 6.78
CA MET A 77 -3.84 -16.95 5.64
C MET A 77 -3.38 -16.38 4.29
N PHE A 78 -3.06 -15.09 4.22
CA PHE A 78 -2.49 -14.48 3.01
C PHE A 78 -1.08 -14.98 2.72
N GLU A 79 -0.24 -15.18 3.74
CA GLU A 79 1.10 -15.75 3.55
C GLU A 79 1.01 -17.21 3.07
N ASP A 80 0.09 -18.00 3.59
CA ASP A 80 -0.19 -19.35 3.13
C ASP A 80 -0.66 -19.39 1.68
N LEU A 81 -1.57 -18.49 1.29
CA LEU A 81 -2.03 -18.36 -0.08
C LEU A 81 -0.88 -17.98 -1.03
N LYS A 82 -0.04 -17.04 -0.61
CA LYS A 82 1.15 -16.64 -1.36
C LYS A 82 2.08 -17.83 -1.56
N SER A 83 2.38 -18.57 -0.51
CA SER A 83 3.22 -19.77 -0.57
C SER A 83 2.65 -20.83 -1.53
N ALA A 84 1.32 -21.06 -1.51
CA ALA A 84 0.67 -21.97 -2.42
C ALA A 84 0.76 -21.52 -3.89
N ARG A 85 0.61 -20.21 -4.15
CA ARG A 85 0.81 -19.62 -5.49
C ARG A 85 2.25 -19.74 -5.95
N ASP A 86 3.23 -19.46 -5.08
CA ASP A 86 4.65 -19.62 -5.40
C ASP A 86 4.96 -21.09 -5.75
N SER A 87 4.35 -22.06 -5.06
CA SER A 87 4.50 -23.48 -5.38
C SER A 87 3.90 -23.83 -6.75
N LEU A 88 2.73 -23.29 -7.09
CA LEU A 88 2.13 -23.44 -8.41
C LEU A 88 3.03 -22.86 -9.51
N PHE A 89 3.58 -21.66 -9.30
CA PHE A 89 4.49 -21.03 -10.27
C PHE A 89 5.81 -21.81 -10.45
N LYS A 90 6.33 -22.45 -9.42
CA LYS A 90 7.53 -23.31 -9.53
C LYS A 90 7.36 -24.47 -10.47
N LEU A 91 6.13 -24.96 -10.69
CA LEU A 91 5.86 -26.02 -11.66
C LEU A 91 6.24 -25.62 -13.09
N MET A 92 6.18 -24.33 -13.44
CA MET A 92 6.56 -23.82 -14.77
C MET A 92 8.04 -24.05 -15.12
N HIS A 93 8.90 -24.29 -14.13
CA HIS A 93 10.32 -24.53 -14.34
C HIS A 93 10.66 -26.02 -14.45
N GLN A 94 9.69 -26.91 -14.34
CA GLN A 94 9.90 -28.36 -14.47
C GLN A 94 9.74 -28.78 -15.94
N PRO A 95 10.65 -29.59 -16.48
CA PRO A 95 10.65 -29.93 -17.91
C PRO A 95 9.48 -30.80 -18.35
N LEU A 96 8.89 -31.55 -17.43
CA LEU A 96 7.72 -32.42 -17.67
C LEU A 96 6.80 -32.28 -16.45
N VAL A 97 5.70 -31.53 -16.61
CA VAL A 97 4.68 -31.37 -15.58
C VAL A 97 3.39 -32.03 -16.09
N ASP A 98 2.85 -32.93 -15.30
CA ASP A 98 1.55 -33.51 -15.55
C ASP A 98 0.43 -32.50 -15.22
N ASP A 99 -0.55 -32.40 -16.08
CA ASP A 99 -1.73 -31.54 -15.90
C ASP A 99 -2.47 -31.82 -14.58
N SER A 100 -2.45 -33.09 -14.13
CA SER A 100 -3.01 -33.48 -12.84
C SER A 100 -2.32 -32.81 -11.65
N LEU A 101 -0.99 -32.63 -11.72
CA LEU A 101 -0.22 -31.93 -10.69
C LEU A 101 -0.56 -30.44 -10.67
N ILE A 102 -0.70 -29.82 -11.85
CA ILE A 102 -1.13 -28.42 -11.98
C ILE A 102 -2.53 -28.23 -11.39
N ALA A 103 -3.45 -29.13 -11.73
CA ALA A 103 -4.82 -29.10 -11.23
C ALA A 103 -4.87 -29.21 -9.69
N ASN A 104 -4.17 -30.19 -9.12
CA ASN A 104 -4.10 -30.37 -7.67
C ASN A 104 -3.51 -29.15 -6.95
N GLN A 105 -2.43 -28.57 -7.47
CA GLN A 105 -1.83 -27.38 -6.87
C GLN A 105 -2.74 -26.15 -7.02
N SER A 106 -3.47 -26.05 -8.13
CA SER A 106 -4.46 -24.99 -8.34
C SER A 106 -5.63 -25.09 -7.37
N GLU A 107 -6.09 -26.32 -7.07
CA GLU A 107 -7.13 -26.55 -6.06
C GLU A 107 -6.71 -26.10 -4.67
N ILE A 108 -5.45 -26.36 -4.28
CA ILE A 108 -4.89 -25.85 -3.02
C ILE A 108 -4.95 -24.31 -2.97
N VAL A 109 -4.58 -23.63 -4.05
CA VAL A 109 -4.66 -22.17 -4.15
C VAL A 109 -6.11 -21.70 -4.03
N TYR A 110 -7.04 -22.36 -4.71
CA TYR A 110 -8.47 -22.04 -4.68
C TYR A 110 -9.06 -22.19 -3.28
N GLU A 111 -8.81 -23.29 -2.58
CA GLU A 111 -9.34 -23.50 -1.23
C GLU A 111 -8.79 -22.48 -0.22
N LYS A 112 -7.51 -22.10 -0.33
CA LYS A 112 -6.94 -21.03 0.51
C LYS A 112 -7.58 -19.68 0.21
N GLN A 113 -7.79 -19.33 -1.05
CA GLN A 113 -8.49 -18.10 -1.44
C GLN A 113 -9.93 -18.08 -0.91
N LYS A 114 -10.68 -19.16 -1.08
CA LYS A 114 -12.04 -19.32 -0.57
C LYS A 114 -12.13 -19.14 0.94
N ALA A 115 -11.17 -19.72 1.69
CA ALA A 115 -11.11 -19.54 3.15
C ALA A 115 -10.92 -18.07 3.54
N ILE A 116 -10.07 -17.32 2.82
CA ILE A 116 -9.86 -15.89 3.01
C ILE A 116 -11.15 -15.12 2.73
N ASP A 117 -11.82 -15.39 1.60
CA ASP A 117 -13.04 -14.70 1.20
C ASP A 117 -14.17 -14.91 2.23
N LEU A 118 -14.34 -16.15 2.72
CA LEU A 118 -15.28 -16.45 3.79
C LEU A 118 -14.94 -15.71 5.10
N LYS A 119 -13.65 -15.61 5.46
CA LYS A 119 -13.23 -14.90 6.66
C LYS A 119 -13.47 -13.39 6.52
N MET A 120 -13.17 -12.81 5.36
CA MET A 120 -13.45 -11.41 5.04
C MET A 120 -14.95 -11.11 5.10
N HIS A 121 -15.78 -11.96 4.50
CA HIS A 121 -17.23 -11.77 4.51
C HIS A 121 -17.79 -11.81 5.94
N ARG A 122 -17.35 -12.76 6.76
CA ARG A 122 -17.76 -12.83 8.18
C ARG A 122 -17.36 -11.59 8.95
N TYR A 123 -16.14 -11.06 8.73
CA TYR A 123 -15.69 -9.82 9.35
C TYR A 123 -16.56 -8.63 8.95
N PHE A 124 -16.86 -8.45 7.67
CA PHE A 124 -17.72 -7.36 7.23
C PHE A 124 -19.15 -7.49 7.78
N ARG A 125 -19.65 -8.71 7.89
CA ARG A 125 -20.93 -8.96 8.55
C ARG A 125 -20.91 -8.53 10.02
N SER A 126 -19.86 -8.90 10.77
CA SER A 126 -19.72 -8.47 12.17
C SER A 126 -19.63 -6.94 12.31
N LEU A 127 -18.97 -6.24 11.36
CA LEU A 127 -18.98 -4.76 11.36
C LEU A 127 -20.38 -4.20 11.14
N ARG A 128 -21.17 -4.81 10.28
CA ARG A 128 -22.55 -4.39 10.05
C ARG A 128 -23.43 -4.66 11.26
N GLU A 129 -23.16 -5.72 12.02
CA GLU A 129 -23.89 -6.07 13.27
C GLU A 129 -23.58 -5.10 14.41
N LEU A 130 -22.45 -4.35 14.40
CA LEU A 130 -22.20 -3.25 15.32
C LEU A 130 -23.07 -2.01 15.07
N CYS A 131 -23.68 -1.92 13.89
CA CYS A 131 -24.45 -0.74 13.48
C CYS A 131 -25.87 -0.76 14.04
N THR A 132 -26.40 0.42 14.39
CA THR A 132 -27.85 0.62 14.55
C THR A 132 -28.54 0.49 13.18
N GLU A 133 -29.86 0.32 13.17
CA GLU A 133 -30.63 0.23 11.92
C GLU A 133 -30.43 1.46 11.01
N GLU A 134 -30.28 2.65 11.60
CA GLU A 134 -30.04 3.89 10.87
C GLU A 134 -28.60 3.99 10.28
N GLN A 135 -27.66 3.28 10.89
CA GLN A 135 -26.26 3.27 10.44
C GLN A 135 -26.01 2.22 9.36
N LYS A 136 -26.78 1.13 9.30
CA LYS A 136 -26.59 0.02 8.36
C LYS A 136 -26.51 0.46 6.90
N PRO A 137 -27.36 1.34 6.36
CA PRO A 137 -27.25 1.76 4.96
C PRO A 137 -25.93 2.51 4.67
N LYS A 138 -25.44 3.29 5.64
CA LYS A 138 -24.14 4.00 5.50
C LYS A 138 -22.97 3.01 5.54
N MET A 139 -23.04 2.01 6.42
CA MET A 139 -22.05 0.93 6.48
C MET A 139 -22.06 0.11 5.19
N ASP A 140 -23.21 -0.28 4.66
CA ASP A 140 -23.34 -1.02 3.41
C ASP A 140 -22.69 -0.26 2.24
N SER A 141 -22.93 1.05 2.15
CA SER A 141 -22.29 1.93 1.17
C SER A 141 -20.77 2.01 1.37
N PHE A 142 -20.32 2.09 2.62
CA PHE A 142 -18.90 2.12 2.96
C PHE A 142 -18.21 0.82 2.56
N LEU A 143 -18.77 -0.33 2.90
CA LEU A 143 -18.24 -1.66 2.58
C LEU A 143 -18.24 -1.93 1.05
N THR A 144 -19.29 -1.51 0.35
CA THR A 144 -19.36 -1.60 -1.12
C THR A 144 -18.22 -0.82 -1.78
N ASN A 145 -17.97 0.41 -1.32
CA ASN A 145 -16.89 1.23 -1.85
C ASN A 145 -15.51 0.65 -1.51
N LEU A 146 -15.38 0.03 -0.34
CA LEU A 146 -14.18 -0.69 0.05
C LEU A 146 -13.93 -1.89 -0.87
N GLY A 147 -14.95 -2.72 -1.11
CA GLY A 147 -14.87 -3.86 -2.01
C GLY A 147 -14.45 -3.47 -3.42
N LYS A 148 -15.02 -2.39 -3.98
CA LYS A 148 -14.61 -1.84 -5.29
C LYS A 148 -13.13 -1.41 -5.31
N ARG A 149 -12.62 -0.84 -4.22
CA ARG A 149 -11.21 -0.45 -4.11
C ARG A 149 -10.29 -1.66 -4.06
N MET A 150 -10.68 -2.70 -3.32
CA MET A 150 -9.92 -3.96 -3.23
C MET A 150 -9.86 -4.67 -4.58
N ALA A 151 -10.99 -4.77 -5.28
CA ALA A 151 -11.08 -5.37 -6.63
C ALA A 151 -10.19 -4.63 -7.65
N ASN A 152 -10.05 -3.30 -7.52
CA ASN A 152 -9.20 -2.49 -8.39
C ASN A 152 -7.71 -2.43 -7.94
N GLY A 153 -7.27 -3.31 -7.05
CA GLY A 153 -5.88 -3.38 -6.58
C GLY A 153 -5.44 -2.21 -5.68
N ARG A 154 -6.35 -1.35 -5.24
CA ARG A 154 -6.04 -0.23 -4.35
C ARG A 154 -6.06 -0.70 -2.90
N ARG A 155 -4.90 -0.74 -2.26
CA ARG A 155 -4.78 -1.09 -0.84
C ARG A 155 -5.55 -0.09 0.03
N TRP A 156 -6.20 -0.57 1.06
CA TRP A 156 -6.76 0.28 2.11
C TRP A 156 -5.62 1.07 2.81
N GLY A 157 -5.75 2.40 2.86
CA GLY A 157 -4.78 3.28 3.53
C GLY A 157 -3.58 3.73 2.68
N GLY A 158 -3.49 3.34 1.42
CA GLY A 158 -2.51 3.87 0.47
C GLY A 158 -2.98 5.20 -0.11
N SER A 159 -2.17 6.26 0.04
CA SER A 159 -2.39 7.54 -0.62
C SER A 159 -2.51 7.32 -2.13
N GLU A 160 -3.54 7.91 -2.70
CA GLU A 160 -3.76 8.01 -4.13
C GLU A 160 -2.51 8.60 -4.82
N LYS A 161 -1.69 7.77 -5.47
CA LYS A 161 -0.79 8.28 -6.49
C LYS A 161 -1.68 8.77 -7.62
N LYS A 162 -1.79 10.08 -7.78
CA LYS A 162 -2.32 10.70 -8.98
C LYS A 162 -1.46 10.22 -10.14
N ASP A 163 -2.01 9.34 -10.97
CA ASP A 163 -1.44 9.02 -12.26
C ASP A 163 -1.37 10.31 -13.07
N LYS A 164 -0.14 10.83 -13.21
CA LYS A 164 0.12 11.86 -14.22
C LYS A 164 -0.07 11.18 -15.57
N LYS A 165 -1.12 11.60 -16.32
CA LYS A 165 -1.22 11.31 -17.75
C LYS A 165 0.06 11.82 -18.42
N PRO A 166 0.71 11.01 -19.28
CA PRO A 166 1.74 11.53 -20.18
C PRO A 166 1.05 12.41 -21.22
N GLN A 167 1.60 13.60 -21.41
CA GLN A 167 1.33 14.45 -22.58
C GLN A 167 2.14 13.92 -23.77
#